data_da7e4ef5dd4ec81a1e3a018414dd7a93
#
_entry.id   da7e4ef5dd4ec81a1e3a018414dd7a93
#
_cell.length_a   1.000
_cell.length_b   1.000
_cell.length_c   1.000
_cell.angle_alpha   90.00
_cell.angle_beta   90.00
_cell.angle_gamma   90.00
#
_symmetry.space_group_name_H-M   'P 1'
#
loop_
_entity.id
_entity.type
_entity.pdbx_description
1 polymer ?
#
loop_
_entity_poly.entity_id
_entity_poly.type
_entity_poly.pdbx_seq_one_letter_code
_entity_poly.pdbx_strand_id
1 'polypeptide(L)'
;MMGVANTQGLDMYLQQQGVDSTYMAEFLKGVTDGANKTSPKDIAYMVGLQVGQQVGGRMFDMMSQRLFGNDSTQSLDKANFLAGFVATLKKQNVMPVEEANIFVQTKAEAIQAKATEAKYADNKAAGEKFLAENAKKEGVKTTPSGLQYKVIKEGKGAIPTDSSTVKVNYKGTLIDGTQFDSSYDRKEPYTTRANQ
;
A
#
# COMPACT_ATOMS: atom_id res chain seq x y z
N MET A 1 23.12 45.72 -6.63
CA MET A 1 22.01 45.79 -5.63
C MET A 1 20.80 44.96 -6.01
N MET A 2 20.31 44.96 -7.26
CA MET A 2 19.17 44.09 -7.65
C MET A 2 19.42 42.60 -7.46
N GLY A 3 20.61 42.08 -7.76
CA GLY A 3 20.95 40.68 -7.55
C GLY A 3 20.89 40.25 -6.09
N VAL A 4 21.33 41.12 -5.16
CA VAL A 4 21.31 40.84 -3.73
C VAL A 4 19.86 40.74 -3.18
N ALA A 5 18.97 41.62 -3.66
CA ALA A 5 17.57 41.63 -3.24
C ALA A 5 16.80 40.34 -3.63
N ASN A 6 17.28 39.62 -4.65
CA ASN A 6 16.63 38.40 -5.13
C ASN A 6 17.19 37.11 -4.48
N THR A 7 18.05 37.20 -3.46
CA THR A 7 18.53 36.01 -2.71
C THR A 7 17.70 35.71 -1.47
N GLN A 8 16.69 36.53 -1.16
CA GLN A 8 15.84 36.31 0.00
C GLN A 8 15.10 34.96 -0.09
N GLY A 9 15.25 34.14 0.93
CA GLY A 9 14.64 32.80 0.99
C GLY A 9 15.42 31.70 0.25
N LEU A 10 16.52 32.03 -0.43
CA LEU A 10 17.33 31.05 -1.16
C LEU A 10 17.95 30.02 -0.21
N ASP A 11 18.38 30.43 0.98
CA ASP A 11 18.96 29.53 1.98
C ASP A 11 17.98 28.43 2.40
N MET A 12 16.72 28.80 2.62
CA MET A 12 15.67 27.85 2.97
C MET A 12 15.38 26.87 1.82
N TYR A 13 15.36 27.37 0.59
CA TYR A 13 15.22 26.55 -0.60
C TYR A 13 16.37 25.56 -0.74
N LEU A 14 17.63 26.00 -0.56
CA LEU A 14 18.81 25.14 -0.62
C LEU A 14 18.77 24.04 0.42
N GLN A 15 18.40 24.37 1.65
CA GLN A 15 18.22 23.37 2.71
C GLN A 15 17.16 22.32 2.36
N GLN A 16 16.04 22.73 1.78
CA GLN A 16 14.98 21.80 1.33
C GLN A 16 15.47 20.88 0.20
N GLN A 17 16.42 21.35 -0.64
CA GLN A 17 17.04 20.56 -1.69
C GLN A 17 18.24 19.73 -1.20
N GLY A 18 18.59 19.78 0.09
CA GLY A 18 19.73 19.08 0.65
C GLY A 18 21.10 19.67 0.27
N VAL A 19 21.11 20.93 -0.17
CA VAL A 19 22.34 21.65 -0.50
C VAL A 19 22.83 22.40 0.74
N ASP A 20 23.89 21.91 1.33
CA ASP A 20 24.58 22.56 2.44
C ASP A 20 25.77 23.41 1.98
N SER A 21 26.45 24.05 2.93
CA SER A 21 27.59 24.91 2.63
C SER A 21 28.77 24.18 1.98
N THR A 22 28.87 22.87 2.13
CA THR A 22 29.94 22.03 1.54
C THR A 22 29.86 22.03 0.02
N TYR A 23 28.61 22.06 -0.54
CA TYR A 23 28.37 22.00 -1.99
C TYR A 23 28.01 23.35 -2.61
N MET A 24 28.24 24.44 -1.89
CA MET A 24 27.90 25.78 -2.38
C MET A 24 28.67 26.15 -3.67
N ALA A 25 29.91 25.70 -3.81
CA ALA A 25 30.71 25.97 -4.99
C ALA A 25 30.08 25.34 -6.27
N GLU A 26 29.64 24.12 -6.17
CA GLU A 26 28.95 23.39 -7.24
C GLU A 26 27.61 24.04 -7.58
N PHE A 27 26.85 24.46 -6.53
CA PHE A 27 25.61 25.18 -6.73
C PHE A 27 25.84 26.50 -7.52
N LEU A 28 26.79 27.32 -7.09
CA LEU A 28 27.09 28.59 -7.76
C LEU A 28 27.56 28.39 -9.19
N LYS A 29 28.35 27.32 -9.43
CA LYS A 29 28.73 26.92 -10.78
C LYS A 29 27.51 26.57 -11.62
N GLY A 30 26.59 25.77 -11.06
CA GLY A 30 25.34 25.41 -11.73
C GLY A 30 24.45 26.61 -12.07
N VAL A 31 24.36 27.60 -11.16
CA VAL A 31 23.63 28.87 -11.41
C VAL A 31 24.26 29.63 -12.58
N THR A 32 25.60 29.79 -12.59
CA THR A 32 26.31 30.52 -13.63
C THR A 32 26.20 29.83 -14.99
N ASP A 33 26.40 28.51 -15.01
CA ASP A 33 26.31 27.71 -16.23
C ASP A 33 24.88 27.73 -16.79
N GLY A 34 23.85 27.58 -15.91
CA GLY A 34 22.43 27.57 -16.29
C GLY A 34 21.98 28.93 -16.86
N ALA A 35 22.39 30.03 -16.22
CA ALA A 35 22.01 31.39 -16.64
C ALA A 35 22.47 31.74 -18.08
N ASN A 36 23.56 31.12 -18.54
CA ASN A 36 24.14 31.36 -19.86
C ASN A 36 23.70 30.35 -20.94
N LYS A 37 22.91 29.31 -20.55
CA LYS A 37 22.43 28.28 -21.48
C LYS A 37 21.06 28.63 -22.04
N THR A 38 21.05 29.27 -23.19
CA THR A 38 19.81 29.79 -23.82
C THR A 38 19.45 29.12 -25.15
N SER A 39 20.36 28.28 -25.71
CA SER A 39 20.05 27.57 -26.95
C SER A 39 18.99 26.49 -26.75
N PRO A 40 18.17 26.17 -27.76
CA PRO A 40 17.18 25.05 -27.65
C PRO A 40 17.80 23.73 -27.24
N LYS A 41 19.03 23.45 -27.65
CA LYS A 41 19.80 22.26 -27.28
C LYS A 41 20.12 22.24 -25.78
N ASP A 42 20.58 23.38 -25.26
CA ASP A 42 20.89 23.50 -23.82
C ASP A 42 19.64 23.40 -22.96
N ILE A 43 18.56 24.05 -23.39
CA ILE A 43 17.26 23.95 -22.70
C ILE A 43 16.77 22.49 -22.66
N ALA A 44 16.83 21.77 -23.78
CA ALA A 44 16.45 20.37 -23.86
C ALA A 44 17.28 19.49 -22.90
N TYR A 45 18.59 19.76 -22.81
CA TYR A 45 19.48 19.06 -21.88
C TYR A 45 19.13 19.34 -20.42
N MET A 46 18.88 20.59 -20.05
CA MET A 46 18.47 20.94 -18.66
C MET A 46 17.13 20.32 -18.27
N VAL A 47 16.15 20.34 -19.18
CA VAL A 47 14.86 19.64 -18.95
C VAL A 47 15.10 18.15 -18.79
N GLY A 48 15.98 17.55 -19.59
CA GLY A 48 16.35 16.14 -19.45
C GLY A 48 16.95 15.80 -18.08
N LEU A 49 17.80 16.68 -17.53
CA LEU A 49 18.36 16.51 -16.18
C LEU A 49 17.25 16.54 -15.10
N GLN A 50 16.32 17.50 -15.17
CA GLN A 50 15.19 17.59 -14.24
C GLN A 50 14.31 16.33 -14.31
N VAL A 51 13.94 15.91 -15.52
CA VAL A 51 13.13 14.69 -15.72
C VAL A 51 13.88 13.47 -15.18
N GLY A 52 15.18 13.36 -15.49
CA GLY A 52 16.03 12.26 -15.02
C GLY A 52 16.09 12.16 -13.49
N GLN A 53 16.22 13.29 -12.81
CA GLN A 53 16.21 13.35 -11.34
C GLN A 53 14.85 12.91 -10.76
N GLN A 54 13.74 13.37 -11.36
CA GLN A 54 12.39 12.96 -10.91
C GLN A 54 12.14 11.47 -11.14
N VAL A 55 12.48 10.97 -12.32
CA VAL A 55 12.25 9.58 -12.73
C VAL A 55 13.16 8.63 -11.96
N GLY A 56 14.46 8.95 -11.88
CA GLY A 56 15.45 8.12 -11.21
C GLY A 56 15.52 8.27 -9.67
N GLY A 57 14.79 9.24 -9.11
CA GLY A 57 14.65 9.47 -7.67
C GLY A 57 13.24 9.15 -7.21
N ARG A 58 12.49 10.19 -6.88
CA ARG A 58 11.17 10.07 -6.23
C ARG A 58 10.20 9.10 -6.92
N MET A 59 10.12 9.10 -8.24
CA MET A 59 9.21 8.21 -8.97
C MET A 59 9.66 6.75 -8.81
N PHE A 60 10.95 6.48 -9.00
CA PHE A 60 11.54 5.15 -8.82
C PHE A 60 11.29 4.60 -7.41
N ASP A 61 11.56 5.43 -6.39
CA ASP A 61 11.40 5.05 -4.98
C ASP A 61 9.93 4.75 -4.64
N MET A 62 9.00 5.61 -5.10
CA MET A 62 7.57 5.37 -4.93
C MET A 62 7.10 4.07 -5.60
N MET A 63 7.59 3.77 -6.79
CA MET A 63 7.23 2.52 -7.49
C MET A 63 7.80 1.30 -6.77
N SER A 64 9.04 1.37 -6.31
CA SER A 64 9.67 0.30 -5.53
C SER A 64 8.91 0.03 -4.23
N GLN A 65 8.57 1.10 -3.50
CA GLN A 65 7.76 0.99 -2.28
C GLN A 65 6.34 0.46 -2.53
N ARG A 66 5.72 0.86 -3.63
CA ARG A 66 4.38 0.36 -4.01
C ARG A 66 4.39 -1.14 -4.31
N LEU A 67 5.45 -1.65 -4.93
CA LEU A 67 5.58 -3.07 -5.27
C LEU A 67 5.95 -3.93 -4.07
N PHE A 68 6.94 -3.51 -3.30
CA PHE A 68 7.57 -4.32 -2.27
C PHE A 68 7.25 -3.87 -0.84
N GLY A 69 6.60 -2.71 -0.69
CA GLY A 69 6.28 -2.16 0.64
C GLY A 69 7.54 -1.88 1.45
N ASN A 70 7.59 -2.44 2.66
CA ASN A 70 8.74 -2.32 3.55
C ASN A 70 9.74 -3.49 3.44
N ASP A 71 9.58 -4.36 2.43
CA ASP A 71 10.52 -5.46 2.19
C ASP A 71 11.81 -4.92 1.57
N SER A 72 12.80 -4.65 2.42
CA SER A 72 14.12 -4.15 2.01
C SER A 72 14.99 -5.18 1.28
N THR A 73 14.55 -6.45 1.20
CA THR A 73 15.27 -7.49 0.47
C THR A 73 15.00 -7.46 -1.02
N GLN A 74 13.98 -6.73 -1.45
CA GLN A 74 13.57 -6.59 -2.83
C GLN A 74 13.62 -5.14 -3.28
N SER A 75 14.07 -4.91 -4.50
CA SER A 75 14.07 -3.59 -5.14
C SER A 75 13.94 -3.74 -6.65
N LEU A 76 13.44 -2.68 -7.28
CA LEU A 76 13.51 -2.56 -8.73
C LEU A 76 14.97 -2.35 -9.16
N ASP A 77 15.33 -2.88 -10.32
CA ASP A 77 16.59 -2.52 -10.96
C ASP A 77 16.45 -1.13 -11.61
N LYS A 78 17.18 -0.16 -11.08
CA LYS A 78 17.13 1.23 -11.52
C LYS A 78 17.66 1.43 -12.95
N ALA A 79 18.66 0.66 -13.35
CA ALA A 79 19.23 0.76 -14.68
C ALA A 79 18.23 0.27 -15.72
N ASN A 80 17.59 -0.87 -15.47
CA ASN A 80 16.55 -1.41 -16.34
C ASN A 80 15.30 -0.51 -16.38
N PHE A 81 14.91 0.07 -15.24
CA PHE A 81 13.79 1.01 -15.17
C PHE A 81 14.05 2.24 -16.06
N LEU A 82 15.24 2.85 -15.94
CA LEU A 82 15.63 4.00 -16.76
C LEU A 82 15.79 3.63 -18.24
N ALA A 83 16.34 2.45 -18.53
CA ALA A 83 16.45 1.97 -19.91
C ALA A 83 15.09 1.83 -20.58
N GLY A 84 14.10 1.26 -19.90
CA GLY A 84 12.72 1.16 -20.38
C GLY A 84 12.08 2.52 -20.62
N PHE A 85 12.27 3.47 -19.70
CA PHE A 85 11.80 4.85 -19.85
C PHE A 85 12.39 5.52 -21.08
N VAL A 86 13.71 5.44 -21.27
CA VAL A 86 14.42 6.03 -22.41
C VAL A 86 14.01 5.33 -23.72
N ALA A 87 13.86 4.01 -23.73
CA ALA A 87 13.42 3.27 -24.91
C ALA A 87 12.03 3.73 -25.37
N THR A 88 11.12 3.97 -24.43
CA THR A 88 9.77 4.48 -24.76
C THR A 88 9.82 5.87 -25.40
N LEU A 89 10.64 6.77 -24.87
CA LEU A 89 10.83 8.10 -25.47
C LEU A 89 11.42 8.03 -26.89
N LYS A 90 12.25 7.04 -27.15
CA LYS A 90 12.82 6.76 -28.49
C LYS A 90 11.88 5.99 -29.40
N LYS A 91 10.67 5.63 -28.96
CA LYS A 91 9.73 4.75 -29.67
C LYS A 91 10.33 3.36 -29.99
N GLN A 92 11.15 2.84 -29.09
CA GLN A 92 11.85 1.56 -29.15
C GLN A 92 11.47 0.64 -28.00
N ASN A 93 10.32 0.87 -27.38
CA ASN A 93 9.79 0.05 -26.32
C ASN A 93 9.43 -1.37 -26.81
N VAL A 94 9.67 -2.36 -25.96
CA VAL A 94 9.46 -3.80 -26.29
C VAL A 94 7.99 -4.21 -26.27
N MET A 95 7.12 -3.41 -25.68
CA MET A 95 5.68 -3.63 -25.65
C MET A 95 4.92 -2.29 -25.58
N PRO A 96 3.65 -2.24 -26.01
CA PRO A 96 2.79 -1.07 -25.84
C PRO A 96 2.68 -0.63 -24.37
N VAL A 97 2.51 0.67 -24.13
CA VAL A 97 2.41 1.23 -22.78
C VAL A 97 1.20 0.65 -22.01
N GLU A 98 0.09 0.42 -22.70
CA GLU A 98 -1.12 -0.17 -22.13
C GLU A 98 -0.88 -1.59 -21.64
N GLU A 99 -0.19 -2.41 -22.43
CA GLU A 99 0.18 -3.77 -22.03
C GLU A 99 1.17 -3.77 -20.85
N ALA A 100 2.14 -2.84 -20.86
CA ALA A 100 3.08 -2.68 -19.76
C ALA A 100 2.36 -2.30 -18.46
N ASN A 101 1.35 -1.43 -18.50
CA ASN A 101 0.54 -1.07 -17.34
C ASN A 101 -0.21 -2.29 -16.76
N ILE A 102 -0.87 -3.07 -17.62
CA ILE A 102 -1.59 -4.29 -17.21
C ILE A 102 -0.59 -5.29 -16.59
N PHE A 103 0.56 -5.49 -17.24
CA PHE A 103 1.60 -6.39 -16.72
C PHE A 103 2.09 -5.98 -15.34
N VAL A 104 2.41 -4.69 -15.16
CA VAL A 104 2.88 -4.15 -13.87
C VAL A 104 1.81 -4.31 -12.79
N GLN A 105 0.55 -3.99 -13.11
CA GLN A 105 -0.56 -4.15 -12.16
C GLN A 105 -0.72 -5.61 -11.73
N THR A 106 -0.79 -6.54 -12.67
CA THR A 106 -0.93 -7.97 -12.38
C THR A 106 0.24 -8.50 -11.53
N LYS A 107 1.47 -8.05 -11.83
CA LYS A 107 2.65 -8.42 -11.02
C LYS A 107 2.62 -7.82 -9.62
N ALA A 108 2.20 -6.56 -9.49
CA ALA A 108 2.06 -5.91 -8.19
C ALA A 108 1.04 -6.65 -7.31
N GLU A 109 -0.12 -7.00 -7.85
CA GLU A 109 -1.16 -7.77 -7.16
C GLU A 109 -0.63 -9.15 -6.71
N ALA A 110 0.11 -9.84 -7.57
CA ALA A 110 0.70 -11.14 -7.24
C ALA A 110 1.77 -11.03 -6.12
N ILE A 111 2.60 -9.99 -6.13
CA ILE A 111 3.60 -9.74 -5.09
C ILE A 111 2.90 -9.44 -3.75
N GLN A 112 1.89 -8.57 -3.77
CA GLN A 112 1.14 -8.22 -2.56
C GLN A 112 0.36 -9.42 -2.01
N ALA A 113 -0.24 -10.24 -2.88
CA ALA A 113 -0.92 -11.46 -2.46
C ALA A 113 0.04 -12.42 -1.75
N LYS A 114 1.24 -12.65 -2.31
CA LYS A 114 2.28 -13.48 -1.66
C LYS A 114 2.73 -12.91 -0.32
N ALA A 115 2.98 -11.61 -0.25
CA ALA A 115 3.39 -10.96 0.99
C ALA A 115 2.30 -11.06 2.07
N THR A 116 1.03 -10.91 1.68
CA THR A 116 -0.12 -11.07 2.56
C THR A 116 -0.25 -12.53 3.03
N GLU A 117 -0.13 -13.49 2.12
CA GLU A 117 -0.18 -14.90 2.46
C GLU A 117 0.94 -15.28 3.44
N ALA A 118 2.18 -14.86 3.17
CA ALA A 118 3.30 -15.10 4.08
C ALA A 118 3.09 -14.48 5.46
N LYS A 119 2.58 -13.24 5.49
CA LYS A 119 2.31 -12.52 6.75
C LYS A 119 1.27 -13.20 7.63
N TYR A 120 0.28 -13.82 7.01
CA TYR A 120 -0.86 -14.42 7.73
C TYR A 120 -0.88 -15.95 7.68
N ALA A 121 0.17 -16.59 7.16
CA ALA A 121 0.26 -18.05 7.04
C ALA A 121 0.01 -18.77 8.36
N ASP A 122 0.67 -18.33 9.43
CA ASP A 122 0.53 -18.93 10.76
C ASP A 122 -0.89 -18.77 11.32
N ASN A 123 -1.48 -17.57 11.13
CA ASN A 123 -2.84 -17.30 11.58
C ASN A 123 -3.87 -18.14 10.79
N LYS A 124 -3.67 -18.29 9.48
CA LYS A 124 -4.49 -19.14 8.63
C LYS A 124 -4.40 -20.60 9.06
N ALA A 125 -3.19 -21.12 9.26
CA ALA A 125 -2.96 -22.49 9.72
C ALA A 125 -3.58 -22.73 11.10
N ALA A 126 -3.45 -21.79 12.03
CA ALA A 126 -4.09 -21.86 13.35
C ALA A 126 -5.63 -21.89 13.24
N GLY A 127 -6.18 -21.07 12.33
CA GLY A 127 -7.63 -21.05 12.05
C GLY A 127 -8.14 -22.34 11.46
N GLU A 128 -7.47 -22.90 10.47
CA GLU A 128 -7.83 -24.19 9.85
C GLU A 128 -7.75 -25.33 10.85
N LYS A 129 -6.70 -25.37 11.66
CA LYS A 129 -6.57 -26.35 12.75
C LYS A 129 -7.70 -26.24 13.76
N PHE A 130 -7.99 -25.01 14.20
CA PHE A 130 -9.11 -24.76 15.13
C PHE A 130 -10.44 -25.25 14.57
N LEU A 131 -10.76 -24.93 13.32
CA LEU A 131 -12.01 -25.35 12.68
C LEU A 131 -12.08 -26.89 12.54
N ALA A 132 -10.98 -27.54 12.16
CA ALA A 132 -10.91 -28.98 12.04
C ALA A 132 -11.12 -29.69 13.39
N GLU A 133 -10.56 -29.16 14.47
CA GLU A 133 -10.73 -29.67 15.82
C GLU A 133 -12.14 -29.38 16.37
N ASN A 134 -12.63 -28.17 16.12
CA ASN A 134 -13.93 -27.73 16.61
C ASN A 134 -15.09 -28.48 15.95
N ALA A 135 -14.98 -28.85 14.69
CA ALA A 135 -15.98 -29.67 13.99
C ALA A 135 -16.21 -31.05 14.62
N LYS A 136 -15.22 -31.58 15.37
CA LYS A 136 -15.28 -32.87 16.03
C LYS A 136 -15.97 -32.81 17.42
N LYS A 137 -16.19 -31.58 17.92
CA LYS A 137 -16.80 -31.40 19.25
C LYS A 137 -18.29 -31.69 19.21
N GLU A 138 -18.78 -32.32 20.28
CA GLU A 138 -20.19 -32.67 20.43
C GLU A 138 -21.11 -31.43 20.26
N GLY A 139 -22.15 -31.59 19.44
CA GLY A 139 -23.16 -30.55 19.18
C GLY A 139 -22.72 -29.44 18.23
N VAL A 140 -21.51 -29.47 17.70
CA VAL A 140 -21.04 -28.52 16.65
C VAL A 140 -21.58 -28.95 15.29
N LYS A 141 -22.16 -27.99 14.57
CA LYS A 141 -22.67 -28.15 13.20
C LYS A 141 -21.89 -27.21 12.28
N THR A 142 -21.61 -27.65 11.06
CA THR A 142 -20.93 -26.84 10.02
C THR A 142 -21.90 -26.60 8.87
N THR A 143 -22.04 -25.35 8.45
CA THR A 143 -22.84 -24.96 7.29
C THR A 143 -22.05 -25.16 5.99
N PRO A 144 -22.70 -25.13 4.80
CA PRO A 144 -22.00 -25.18 3.52
C PRO A 144 -20.98 -24.04 3.31
N SER A 145 -21.16 -22.88 3.97
CA SER A 145 -20.22 -21.76 3.94
C SER A 145 -18.97 -21.96 4.82
N GLY A 146 -18.91 -23.06 5.61
CA GLY A 146 -17.84 -23.32 6.57
C GLY A 146 -18.06 -22.69 7.95
N LEU A 147 -19.14 -21.95 8.17
CA LEU A 147 -19.49 -21.44 9.48
C LEU A 147 -19.81 -22.61 10.42
N GLN A 148 -19.22 -22.59 11.61
CA GLN A 148 -19.51 -23.57 12.66
C GLN A 148 -20.31 -22.94 13.79
N TYR A 149 -21.33 -23.67 14.26
CA TYR A 149 -22.15 -23.20 15.36
C TYR A 149 -22.53 -24.35 16.27
N LYS A 150 -22.81 -24.03 17.53
CA LYS A 150 -23.36 -24.96 18.54
C LYS A 150 -24.51 -24.28 19.26
N VAL A 151 -25.66 -24.96 19.29
CA VAL A 151 -26.80 -24.51 20.09
C VAL A 151 -26.55 -24.88 21.54
N ILE A 152 -26.44 -23.89 22.41
CA ILE A 152 -26.24 -24.10 23.88
C ILE A 152 -27.57 -24.30 24.54
N LYS A 153 -28.61 -23.58 24.11
CA LYS A 153 -29.97 -23.65 24.64
C LYS A 153 -30.97 -23.40 23.52
N GLU A 154 -31.90 -24.33 23.34
CA GLU A 154 -32.97 -24.18 22.37
C GLU A 154 -33.96 -23.08 22.80
N GLY A 155 -34.29 -22.23 21.83
CA GLY A 155 -35.31 -21.19 21.95
C GLY A 155 -36.72 -21.81 21.85
N LYS A 156 -37.66 -21.22 22.55
CA LYS A 156 -39.09 -21.61 22.51
C LYS A 156 -39.97 -20.48 21.95
N GLY A 157 -39.39 -19.37 21.54
CA GLY A 157 -40.09 -18.21 20.99
C GLY A 157 -40.33 -18.31 19.48
N ALA A 158 -40.91 -17.27 18.90
CA ALA A 158 -41.11 -17.16 17.48
C ALA A 158 -39.76 -17.08 16.76
N ILE A 159 -39.64 -17.76 15.63
CA ILE A 159 -38.46 -17.71 14.75
C ILE A 159 -38.53 -16.40 13.97
N PRO A 160 -37.49 -15.54 14.04
CA PRO A 160 -37.45 -14.31 13.26
C PRO A 160 -37.36 -14.60 11.76
N THR A 161 -38.01 -13.77 10.97
CA THR A 161 -37.84 -13.77 9.51
C THR A 161 -36.63 -12.88 9.12
N ASP A 162 -36.18 -12.96 7.87
CA ASP A 162 -35.06 -12.15 7.37
C ASP A 162 -35.26 -10.64 7.57
N SER A 163 -36.52 -10.16 7.50
CA SER A 163 -36.87 -8.75 7.71
C SER A 163 -37.08 -8.36 9.17
N SER A 164 -37.06 -9.31 10.09
CA SER A 164 -37.29 -9.05 11.51
C SER A 164 -36.13 -8.24 12.13
N THR A 165 -36.49 -7.28 12.97
CA THR A 165 -35.50 -6.61 13.85
C THR A 165 -35.30 -7.46 15.10
N VAL A 166 -34.07 -7.81 15.37
CA VAL A 166 -33.67 -8.63 16.52
C VAL A 166 -32.73 -7.85 17.45
N LYS A 167 -32.82 -8.14 18.73
CA LYS A 167 -31.89 -7.67 19.77
C LYS A 167 -31.08 -8.85 20.27
N VAL A 168 -29.76 -8.78 20.12
CA VAL A 168 -28.85 -9.86 20.49
C VAL A 168 -27.80 -9.39 21.49
N ASN A 169 -27.51 -10.21 22.47
CA ASN A 169 -26.31 -10.06 23.27
C ASN A 169 -25.24 -10.98 22.70
N TYR A 170 -24.02 -10.48 22.59
CA TYR A 170 -22.90 -11.25 22.08
C TYR A 170 -21.60 -10.92 22.79
N LYS A 171 -20.66 -11.83 22.69
CA LYS A 171 -19.27 -11.66 23.08
C LYS A 171 -18.38 -12.25 21.99
N GLY A 172 -17.55 -11.43 21.37
CA GLY A 172 -16.60 -11.83 20.35
C GLY A 172 -15.21 -12.05 20.93
N THR A 173 -14.64 -13.22 20.66
CA THR A 173 -13.27 -13.55 21.06
C THR A 173 -12.49 -14.13 19.89
N LEU A 174 -11.18 -13.87 19.85
CA LEU A 174 -10.25 -14.56 18.96
C LEU A 174 -10.00 -16.00 19.44
N ILE A 175 -9.30 -16.79 18.62
CA ILE A 175 -8.97 -18.19 18.94
C ILE A 175 -8.14 -18.31 20.21
N ASP A 176 -7.29 -17.34 20.50
CA ASP A 176 -6.45 -17.25 21.70
C ASP A 176 -7.22 -16.80 22.95
N GLY A 177 -8.52 -16.53 22.82
CA GLY A 177 -9.38 -16.07 23.89
C GLY A 177 -9.43 -14.56 24.07
N THR A 178 -8.64 -13.79 23.31
CA THR A 178 -8.66 -12.33 23.37
C THR A 178 -10.03 -11.80 22.94
N GLN A 179 -10.70 -11.10 23.84
CA GLN A 179 -11.98 -10.47 23.55
C GLN A 179 -11.76 -9.21 22.71
N PHE A 180 -12.48 -9.10 21.61
CA PHE A 180 -12.43 -7.90 20.76
C PHE A 180 -13.71 -7.07 20.82
N ASP A 181 -14.84 -7.66 21.19
CA ASP A 181 -16.10 -6.94 21.36
C ASP A 181 -17.09 -7.70 22.27
N SER A 182 -17.96 -6.93 22.97
CA SER A 182 -18.98 -7.48 23.86
C SER A 182 -20.12 -6.49 24.09
N SER A 183 -21.34 -6.90 23.81
CA SER A 183 -22.54 -6.14 24.16
C SER A 183 -22.78 -6.10 25.68
N TYR A 184 -22.26 -7.10 26.41
CA TYR A 184 -22.36 -7.13 27.86
C TYR A 184 -21.54 -6.03 28.52
N ASP A 185 -20.35 -5.75 28.00
CA ASP A 185 -19.48 -4.69 28.54
C ASP A 185 -20.05 -3.31 28.25
N ARG A 186 -20.71 -3.15 27.11
CA ARG A 186 -21.46 -1.92 26.77
C ARG A 186 -22.78 -1.80 27.54
N LYS A 187 -23.23 -2.88 28.18
CA LYS A 187 -24.54 -2.96 28.87
C LYS A 187 -25.73 -2.66 27.95
N GLU A 188 -25.57 -2.86 26.67
CA GLU A 188 -26.56 -2.59 25.65
C GLU A 188 -26.58 -3.68 24.60
N PRO A 189 -27.74 -4.37 24.35
CA PRO A 189 -27.86 -5.34 23.27
C PRO A 189 -27.69 -4.70 21.90
N TYR A 190 -27.09 -5.42 20.97
CA TYR A 190 -27.00 -5.02 19.58
C TYR A 190 -28.34 -5.23 18.87
N THR A 191 -28.84 -4.19 18.23
CA THR A 191 -30.10 -4.25 17.48
C THR A 191 -29.79 -4.21 15.98
N THR A 192 -30.24 -5.23 15.26
CA THR A 192 -30.02 -5.37 13.82
C THR A 192 -31.20 -6.08 13.14
N ARG A 193 -31.23 -6.08 11.82
CA ARG A 193 -32.09 -6.99 11.06
C ARG A 193 -31.47 -8.38 11.00
N ALA A 194 -32.34 -9.43 10.94
CA ALA A 194 -31.87 -10.81 10.97
C ALA A 194 -31.04 -11.21 9.72
N ASN A 195 -31.14 -10.45 8.63
CA ASN A 195 -30.42 -10.67 7.37
C ASN A 195 -29.16 -9.80 7.19
N GLN A 196 -28.69 -9.12 8.23
CA GLN A 196 -27.50 -8.26 8.17
C GLN A 196 -26.35 -8.79 9.02
#